data_eec084cd1cbd8f2099dec305a0bdefd7
#
_entry.id   eec084cd1cbd8f2099dec305a0bdefd7
#
_cell.length_a   1.000
_cell.length_b   1.000
_cell.length_c   1.000
_cell.angle_alpha   90.00
_cell.angle_beta   90.00
_cell.angle_gamma   90.00
#
_symmetry.space_group_name_H-M   'P 1'
#
loop_
_entity.id
_entity.type
_entity.pdbx_description
1 polymer ?
#
loop_
_entity_poly.entity_id
_entity_poly.type
_entity_poly.pdbx_seq_one_letter_code
_entity_poly.pdbx_strand_id
1 'polypeptide(L)'
;SVRCTDTPWWEHDIWDLRTDPRIPRRDHEPRHDTAVRLRDIEPAWLREGLRFWLRSALTYDLLVWSSAADRARNLGSQLGRFARDHGYHDDPLISTDPDQLRTVFLDYLEYLRSPAAATQSEHLTADTVATLQAQTQAFYTFMHDNAADAATATANPRWRDITLTHTALWSPLHAPKQRRRERELTWYATADLQRMLTYLDVLAAPAGHKVVLTKADGTITVAAGLGDPQAARIWLLQALTGRRASEILMLDHDPLQAIPGQERPTDGDPDTFVARLRYQQTKVDDVIPTILVEQAIVDIITEQQSWLKTTYPDLAPRYLFLGVKNQHRGQQPRSYNTYRTSLAKLDDCHDLTDSAGRPLRFTQTHRLRHTRATELLNDGVPFHVVQRYLGHKSPEMTARYAATLAATAEAEFLKHKKIGANGTDISISPSDIYEMTQLGARTDRILPNGVCLLPPLKHCDKGNACLGCGHFATDATHLDELRQQHAATEALLA
;
A
#
# COMPACT_ATOMS: atom_id res chain seq x y z
N SER A 1 4.35 -2.48 -32.34
CA SER A 1 4.88 -3.66 -33.03
C SER A 1 5.73 -4.45 -32.05
N VAL A 2 5.56 -5.77 -32.04
CA VAL A 2 6.41 -6.67 -31.26
C VAL A 2 7.80 -6.69 -31.88
N ARG A 3 8.84 -6.64 -31.07
CA ARG A 3 10.22 -6.76 -31.57
C ARG A 3 10.49 -8.22 -31.96
N CYS A 4 10.89 -8.42 -33.20
CA CYS A 4 11.32 -9.70 -33.73
C CYS A 4 12.81 -9.57 -34.11
N THR A 5 13.70 -9.51 -33.10
CA THR A 5 15.16 -9.44 -33.30
C THR A 5 15.80 -10.58 -32.53
N ASP A 6 16.91 -11.10 -33.04
CA ASP A 6 17.72 -12.13 -32.36
C ASP A 6 18.52 -11.57 -31.18
N THR A 7 18.61 -10.22 -31.09
CA THR A 7 19.26 -9.53 -29.98
C THR A 7 18.54 -9.83 -28.67
N PRO A 8 19.24 -10.26 -27.63
CA PRO A 8 18.65 -10.48 -26.30
C PRO A 8 17.94 -9.22 -25.79
N TRP A 9 16.81 -9.41 -25.09
CA TRP A 9 15.98 -8.29 -24.62
C TRP A 9 16.74 -7.28 -23.75
N TRP A 10 17.74 -7.74 -22.99
CA TRP A 10 18.53 -6.89 -22.07
C TRP A 10 19.60 -6.05 -22.77
N GLU A 11 19.95 -6.37 -23.99
CA GLU A 11 20.92 -5.58 -24.78
C GLU A 11 20.28 -4.34 -25.41
N HIS A 12 18.95 -4.29 -25.46
CA HIS A 12 18.26 -3.09 -25.93
C HIS A 12 18.41 -1.94 -24.92
N ASP A 13 18.50 -0.73 -25.43
CA ASP A 13 18.58 0.48 -24.61
C ASP A 13 17.23 0.91 -24.02
N ILE A 14 16.14 0.36 -24.52
CA ILE A 14 14.79 0.59 -24.01
C ILE A 14 14.12 -0.78 -23.81
N TRP A 15 13.75 -1.08 -22.58
CA TRP A 15 12.97 -2.25 -22.22
C TRP A 15 11.51 -1.84 -22.03
N ASP A 16 10.61 -2.50 -22.75
CA ASP A 16 9.17 -2.21 -22.69
C ASP A 16 8.38 -3.52 -22.82
N LEU A 17 7.65 -3.88 -21.75
CA LEU A 17 6.85 -5.09 -21.67
C LEU A 17 5.81 -5.23 -22.80
N ARG A 18 5.40 -4.11 -23.40
CA ARG A 18 4.42 -4.08 -24.49
C ARG A 18 5.02 -4.47 -25.83
N THR A 19 6.33 -4.31 -25.98
CA THR A 19 7.02 -4.51 -27.27
C THR A 19 7.92 -5.73 -27.29
N ASP A 20 8.38 -6.20 -26.12
CA ASP A 20 9.21 -7.39 -26.03
C ASP A 20 8.67 -8.39 -25.02
N PRO A 21 8.00 -9.47 -25.47
CA PRO A 21 7.43 -10.50 -24.60
C PRO A 21 8.47 -11.38 -23.90
N ARG A 22 9.75 -11.33 -24.28
CA ARG A 22 10.83 -12.12 -23.68
C ARG A 22 11.30 -11.55 -22.34
N ILE A 23 10.95 -10.29 -22.03
CA ILE A 23 11.27 -9.67 -20.74
C ILE A 23 10.56 -10.45 -19.64
N PRO A 24 11.30 -10.98 -18.63
CA PRO A 24 10.70 -11.66 -17.49
C PRO A 24 9.74 -10.74 -16.74
N ARG A 25 8.56 -11.22 -16.46
CA ARG A 25 7.53 -10.47 -15.75
C ARG A 25 6.61 -11.43 -15.00
N ARG A 26 6.02 -10.95 -13.93
CA ARG A 26 4.94 -11.63 -13.23
C ARG A 26 3.64 -11.48 -14.02
N ASP A 27 2.72 -12.41 -13.84
CA ASP A 27 1.34 -12.20 -14.23
C ASP A 27 0.79 -10.95 -13.52
N HIS A 28 -0.07 -10.21 -14.18
CA HIS A 28 -0.67 -8.99 -13.61
C HIS A 28 0.37 -7.96 -13.12
N GLU A 29 1.38 -7.68 -13.92
CA GLU A 29 2.44 -6.75 -13.58
C GLU A 29 1.89 -5.31 -13.49
N PRO A 30 2.05 -4.60 -12.36
CA PRO A 30 1.68 -3.18 -12.26
C PRO A 30 2.63 -2.32 -13.11
N ARG A 31 2.12 -1.18 -13.58
CA ARG A 31 2.89 -0.24 -14.42
C ARG A 31 3.45 -0.86 -15.70
N HIS A 32 2.73 -1.81 -16.28
CA HIS A 32 3.08 -2.46 -17.53
C HIS A 32 3.33 -1.48 -18.70
N ASP A 33 2.86 -0.24 -18.59
CA ASP A 33 3.02 0.86 -19.56
C ASP A 33 4.30 1.70 -19.34
N THR A 34 5.06 1.42 -18.29
CA THR A 34 6.32 2.11 -18.00
C THR A 34 7.48 1.39 -18.66
N ALA A 35 8.27 2.11 -19.48
CA ALA A 35 9.50 1.58 -20.08
C ALA A 35 10.73 1.92 -19.22
N VAL A 36 11.68 1.01 -19.16
CA VAL A 36 13.04 1.26 -18.65
C VAL A 36 13.88 1.85 -19.79
N ARG A 37 14.35 3.08 -19.66
CA ARG A 37 15.11 3.83 -20.67
C ARG A 37 16.57 3.92 -20.25
N LEU A 38 17.35 2.89 -20.55
CA LEU A 38 18.77 2.84 -20.18
C LEU A 38 19.60 3.86 -20.94
N ARG A 39 19.29 4.13 -22.22
CA ARG A 39 20.02 5.09 -23.05
C ARG A 39 20.08 6.51 -22.47
N ASP A 40 19.12 6.86 -21.63
CA ASP A 40 19.00 8.20 -21.02
C ASP A 40 19.84 8.29 -19.73
N ILE A 41 20.52 7.22 -19.33
CA ILE A 41 21.33 7.12 -18.11
C ILE A 41 22.80 7.38 -18.45
N GLU A 42 23.36 8.36 -17.76
CA GLU A 42 24.79 8.67 -17.76
C GLU A 42 25.28 8.80 -16.32
N PRO A 43 26.56 8.47 -16.06
CA PRO A 43 27.60 8.02 -17.00
C PRO A 43 27.42 6.55 -17.44
N ALA A 44 28.25 6.14 -18.41
CA ALA A 44 28.18 4.80 -19.00
C ALA A 44 28.36 3.67 -17.97
N TRP A 45 29.24 3.84 -16.99
CA TRP A 45 29.45 2.85 -15.94
C TRP A 45 28.16 2.58 -15.13
N LEU A 46 27.36 3.63 -14.86
CA LEU A 46 26.08 3.49 -14.14
C LEU A 46 25.03 2.84 -15.03
N ARG A 47 24.95 3.22 -16.31
CA ARG A 47 24.03 2.62 -17.27
C ARG A 47 24.24 1.12 -17.39
N GLU A 48 25.48 0.70 -17.62
CA GLU A 48 25.81 -0.72 -17.79
C GLU A 48 25.71 -1.49 -16.47
N GLY A 49 26.09 -0.88 -15.35
CA GLY A 49 25.87 -1.46 -14.02
C GLY A 49 24.39 -1.69 -13.71
N LEU A 50 23.52 -0.72 -14.02
CA LEU A 50 22.08 -0.86 -13.87
C LEU A 50 21.51 -1.90 -14.86
N ARG A 51 22.01 -1.95 -16.10
CA ARG A 51 21.64 -2.99 -17.07
C ARG A 51 21.91 -4.38 -16.50
N PHE A 52 23.10 -4.61 -15.97
CA PHE A 52 23.48 -5.89 -15.36
C PHE A 52 22.63 -6.24 -14.14
N TRP A 53 22.50 -5.31 -13.20
CA TRP A 53 21.71 -5.53 -11.99
C TRP A 53 20.25 -5.82 -12.27
N LEU A 54 19.59 -4.94 -13.03
CA LEU A 54 18.15 -5.05 -13.27
C LEU A 54 17.80 -6.24 -14.16
N ARG A 55 18.66 -6.58 -15.15
CA ARG A 55 18.52 -7.81 -15.91
C ARG A 55 18.54 -9.04 -15.00
N SER A 56 19.55 -9.15 -14.14
CA SER A 56 19.69 -10.28 -13.21
C SER A 56 18.51 -10.33 -12.26
N ALA A 57 18.11 -9.20 -11.66
CA ALA A 57 17.02 -9.13 -10.72
C ALA A 57 15.65 -9.49 -11.33
N LEU A 58 15.41 -9.14 -12.60
CA LEU A 58 14.20 -9.55 -13.32
C LEU A 58 14.24 -11.03 -13.73
N THR A 59 15.40 -11.53 -14.18
CA THR A 59 15.55 -12.92 -14.60
C THR A 59 15.33 -13.91 -13.44
N TYR A 60 15.79 -13.55 -12.24
CA TYR A 60 15.65 -14.38 -11.05
C TYR A 60 14.45 -13.99 -10.15
N ASP A 61 13.52 -13.21 -10.67
CA ASP A 61 12.30 -12.74 -9.97
C ASP A 61 12.57 -12.06 -8.59
N LEU A 62 13.73 -11.42 -8.45
CA LEU A 62 14.09 -10.67 -7.25
C LEU A 62 13.41 -9.30 -7.20
N LEU A 63 12.97 -8.78 -8.33
CA LEU A 63 12.26 -7.51 -8.48
C LEU A 63 11.07 -7.66 -9.41
N VAL A 64 9.97 -6.99 -9.04
CA VAL A 64 8.86 -6.74 -9.97
C VAL A 64 9.23 -5.62 -10.94
N TRP A 65 8.63 -5.63 -12.13
CA TRP A 65 8.88 -4.65 -13.19
C TRP A 65 8.82 -3.19 -12.71
N SER A 66 7.77 -2.85 -11.96
CA SER A 66 7.60 -1.48 -11.45
C SER A 66 8.76 -1.03 -10.56
N SER A 67 9.33 -1.96 -9.76
CA SER A 67 10.49 -1.67 -8.91
C SER A 67 11.77 -1.52 -9.72
N ALA A 68 11.97 -2.32 -10.77
CA ALA A 68 13.09 -2.19 -11.69
C ALA A 68 13.06 -0.85 -12.43
N ALA A 69 11.89 -0.47 -12.96
CA ALA A 69 11.70 0.81 -13.65
C ALA A 69 11.92 2.02 -12.72
N ASP A 70 11.46 1.94 -11.46
CA ASP A 70 11.68 3.00 -10.47
C ASP A 70 13.17 3.13 -10.11
N ARG A 71 13.89 2.01 -9.93
CA ARG A 71 15.33 2.03 -9.64
C ARG A 71 16.15 2.61 -10.79
N ALA A 72 15.87 2.19 -12.03
CA ALA A 72 16.52 2.75 -13.22
C ALA A 72 16.34 4.26 -13.31
N ARG A 73 15.08 4.73 -13.13
CA ARG A 73 14.76 6.15 -13.17
C ARG A 73 15.42 6.92 -12.03
N ASN A 74 15.29 6.44 -10.80
CA ASN A 74 15.77 7.13 -9.61
C ASN A 74 17.31 7.23 -9.58
N LEU A 75 18.00 6.13 -9.80
CA LEU A 75 19.47 6.13 -9.81
C LEU A 75 20.01 6.85 -11.05
N GLY A 76 19.42 6.65 -12.22
CA GLY A 76 19.81 7.36 -13.43
C GLY A 76 19.66 8.88 -13.29
N SER A 77 18.55 9.36 -12.68
CA SER A 77 18.30 10.79 -12.52
C SER A 77 19.09 11.41 -11.36
N GLN A 78 19.38 10.71 -10.29
CA GLN A 78 20.00 11.30 -9.10
C GLN A 78 21.47 10.95 -8.99
N LEU A 79 21.84 9.67 -8.91
CA LEU A 79 23.24 9.25 -8.85
C LEU A 79 23.98 9.58 -10.16
N GLY A 80 23.30 9.40 -11.30
CA GLY A 80 23.86 9.75 -12.61
C GLY A 80 24.14 11.24 -12.75
N ARG A 81 23.21 12.12 -12.34
CA ARG A 81 23.43 13.56 -12.34
C ARG A 81 24.57 13.95 -11.41
N PHE A 82 24.56 13.45 -10.16
CA PHE A 82 25.63 13.69 -9.20
C PHE A 82 26.99 13.29 -9.78
N ALA A 83 27.10 12.09 -10.34
CA ALA A 83 28.36 11.60 -10.91
C ALA A 83 28.88 12.49 -12.04
N ARG A 84 28.01 12.95 -12.94
CA ARG A 84 28.39 13.86 -14.03
C ARG A 84 28.83 15.22 -13.49
N ASP A 85 28.05 15.82 -12.60
CA ASP A 85 28.28 17.18 -12.11
C ASP A 85 29.57 17.28 -11.27
N HIS A 86 30.04 16.14 -10.70
CA HIS A 86 31.29 16.04 -9.93
C HIS A 86 32.44 15.39 -10.68
N GLY A 87 32.30 15.16 -12.00
CA GLY A 87 33.39 14.69 -12.85
C GLY A 87 33.66 13.18 -12.78
N TYR A 88 32.77 12.36 -12.22
CA TYR A 88 32.92 10.91 -12.15
C TYR A 88 32.37 10.21 -13.40
N HIS A 89 32.92 10.56 -14.58
CA HIS A 89 32.43 10.03 -15.85
C HIS A 89 32.84 8.58 -16.07
N ASP A 90 34.06 8.20 -15.67
CA ASP A 90 34.65 6.87 -15.91
C ASP A 90 34.81 6.06 -14.63
N ASP A 91 34.79 6.69 -13.48
CA ASP A 91 34.94 6.05 -12.17
C ASP A 91 33.57 5.68 -11.56
N PRO A 92 33.31 4.39 -11.33
CA PRO A 92 32.08 3.94 -10.66
C PRO A 92 32.02 4.25 -9.16
N LEU A 93 32.72 5.27 -8.68
CA LEU A 93 32.80 5.69 -7.26
C LEU A 93 33.32 4.57 -6.35
N ILE A 94 34.35 3.86 -6.81
CA ILE A 94 35.00 2.79 -6.06
C ILE A 94 36.32 3.32 -5.48
N SER A 95 36.42 3.27 -4.13
CA SER A 95 37.68 3.53 -3.42
C SER A 95 37.99 2.39 -2.48
N THR A 96 39.26 1.99 -2.42
CA THR A 96 39.75 1.04 -1.39
C THR A 96 39.97 1.72 -0.04
N ASP A 97 40.02 3.07 -0.02
CA ASP A 97 40.05 3.87 1.20
C ASP A 97 38.62 4.14 1.69
N PRO A 98 38.24 3.60 2.87
CA PRO A 98 36.90 3.78 3.42
C PRO A 98 36.54 5.24 3.69
N ASP A 99 37.49 6.10 4.03
CA ASP A 99 37.22 7.50 4.36
C ASP A 99 36.97 8.33 3.10
N GLN A 100 37.71 8.09 2.02
CA GLN A 100 37.43 8.69 0.71
C GLN A 100 36.06 8.26 0.19
N LEU A 101 35.75 6.96 0.24
CA LEU A 101 34.47 6.44 -0.19
C LEU A 101 33.32 7.10 0.60
N ARG A 102 33.49 7.20 1.90
CA ARG A 102 32.48 7.79 2.80
C ARG A 102 32.28 9.28 2.51
N THR A 103 33.35 10.01 2.21
CA THR A 103 33.28 11.43 1.83
C THR A 103 32.43 11.61 0.58
N VAL A 104 32.70 10.86 -0.49
CA VAL A 104 31.93 10.93 -1.75
C VAL A 104 30.44 10.67 -1.52
N PHE A 105 30.08 9.66 -0.71
CA PHE A 105 28.67 9.33 -0.48
C PHE A 105 28.00 10.26 0.54
N LEU A 106 28.75 10.95 1.40
CA LEU A 106 28.22 12.06 2.20
C LEU A 106 27.94 13.29 1.33
N ASP A 107 28.80 13.61 0.38
CA ASP A 107 28.57 14.68 -0.60
C ASP A 107 27.34 14.38 -1.46
N TYR A 108 27.18 13.11 -1.88
CA TYR A 108 25.95 12.67 -2.57
C TYR A 108 24.70 12.84 -1.70
N LEU A 109 24.77 12.53 -0.41
CA LEU A 109 23.66 12.72 0.50
C LEU A 109 23.31 14.22 0.70
N GLU A 110 24.32 15.08 0.78
CA GLU A 110 24.13 16.52 0.83
C GLU A 110 23.50 17.05 -0.45
N TYR A 111 23.98 16.58 -1.62
CA TYR A 111 23.33 16.85 -2.91
C TYR A 111 21.87 16.45 -2.91
N LEU A 112 21.50 15.25 -2.45
CA LEU A 112 20.10 14.81 -2.37
C LEU A 112 19.21 15.68 -1.49
N ARG A 113 19.79 16.34 -0.48
CA ARG A 113 19.09 17.28 0.42
C ARG A 113 19.02 18.70 -0.13
N SER A 114 19.80 19.00 -1.13
CA SER A 114 19.87 20.33 -1.74
C SER A 114 18.72 20.55 -2.75
N PRO A 115 18.42 21.80 -3.09
CA PRO A 115 17.48 22.14 -4.18
C PRO A 115 17.90 21.57 -5.54
N ALA A 116 19.19 21.37 -5.77
CA ALA A 116 19.72 20.86 -7.05
C ALA A 116 19.19 19.46 -7.40
N ALA A 117 18.85 18.64 -6.42
CA ALA A 117 18.28 17.31 -6.64
C ALA A 117 16.79 17.33 -6.99
N ALA A 118 16.08 18.41 -6.69
CA ALA A 118 14.64 18.52 -6.92
C ALA A 118 14.33 19.13 -8.30
N THR A 119 13.32 18.58 -9.00
CA THR A 119 12.91 19.06 -10.33
C THR A 119 11.55 19.78 -10.32
N GLN A 120 10.70 19.52 -9.34
CA GLN A 120 9.32 20.05 -9.26
C GLN A 120 8.96 20.64 -7.89
N SER A 121 9.89 20.62 -6.94
CA SER A 121 9.71 21.12 -5.56
C SER A 121 11.01 21.76 -5.11
N GLU A 122 10.97 22.54 -4.03
CA GLU A 122 12.21 23.13 -3.48
C GLU A 122 13.22 22.09 -3.01
N HIS A 123 12.74 20.97 -2.46
CA HIS A 123 13.59 19.89 -1.94
C HIS A 123 12.94 18.52 -2.11
N LEU A 124 13.75 17.46 -2.17
CA LEU A 124 13.25 16.10 -2.07
C LEU A 124 12.72 15.83 -0.66
N THR A 125 11.65 15.03 -0.56
CA THR A 125 11.12 14.62 0.74
C THR A 125 12.09 13.67 1.46
N ALA A 126 12.06 13.65 2.80
CA ALA A 126 12.87 12.74 3.60
C ALA A 126 12.68 11.25 3.20
N ASP A 127 11.45 10.85 2.86
CA ASP A 127 11.16 9.50 2.38
C ASP A 127 11.79 9.21 1.02
N THR A 128 11.81 10.21 0.13
CA THR A 128 12.47 10.09 -1.18
C THR A 128 13.98 9.95 -1.01
N VAL A 129 14.60 10.79 -0.17
CA VAL A 129 16.04 10.70 0.14
C VAL A 129 16.38 9.33 0.74
N ALA A 130 15.62 8.85 1.72
CA ALA A 130 15.83 7.52 2.32
C ALA A 130 15.68 6.38 1.30
N THR A 131 14.74 6.50 0.36
CA THR A 131 14.56 5.53 -0.74
C THR A 131 15.77 5.52 -1.66
N LEU A 132 16.28 6.69 -2.06
CA LEU A 132 17.45 6.82 -2.93
C LEU A 132 18.71 6.28 -2.25
N GLN A 133 18.91 6.56 -0.95
CA GLN A 133 20.00 5.96 -0.17
C GLN A 133 19.93 4.43 -0.20
N ALA A 134 18.76 3.86 0.12
CA ALA A 134 18.57 2.41 0.13
C ALA A 134 18.79 1.77 -1.25
N GLN A 135 18.32 2.43 -2.32
CA GLN A 135 18.50 1.94 -3.69
C GLN A 135 19.98 2.02 -4.13
N THR A 136 20.68 3.09 -3.79
CA THR A 136 22.11 3.24 -4.07
C THR A 136 22.92 2.17 -3.34
N GLN A 137 22.66 1.98 -2.05
CA GLN A 137 23.36 0.93 -1.29
C GLN A 137 23.06 -0.46 -1.83
N ALA A 138 21.81 -0.77 -2.19
CA ALA A 138 21.43 -2.05 -2.78
C ALA A 138 22.12 -2.29 -4.13
N PHE A 139 22.33 -1.24 -4.94
CA PHE A 139 23.10 -1.33 -6.18
C PHE A 139 24.53 -1.74 -5.90
N TYR A 140 25.26 -1.05 -5.00
CA TYR A 140 26.64 -1.37 -4.67
C TYR A 140 26.78 -2.72 -3.97
N THR A 141 25.83 -3.11 -3.12
CA THR A 141 25.78 -4.45 -2.52
C THR A 141 25.70 -5.53 -3.60
N PHE A 142 24.80 -5.37 -4.58
CA PHE A 142 24.68 -6.31 -5.68
C PHE A 142 25.96 -6.39 -6.52
N MET A 143 26.56 -5.25 -6.83
CA MET A 143 27.83 -5.20 -7.60
C MET A 143 28.97 -5.83 -6.83
N HIS A 144 29.04 -5.68 -5.50
CA HIS A 144 30.03 -6.32 -4.64
C HIS A 144 29.86 -7.84 -4.65
N ASP A 145 28.64 -8.33 -4.44
CA ASP A 145 28.35 -9.76 -4.34
C ASP A 145 28.60 -10.50 -5.69
N ASN A 146 28.61 -9.75 -6.80
CA ASN A 146 28.79 -10.24 -8.15
C ASN A 146 29.98 -9.56 -8.89
N ALA A 147 31.03 -9.17 -8.16
CA ALA A 147 32.10 -8.29 -8.65
C ALA A 147 32.80 -8.78 -9.97
N ALA A 148 33.08 -10.06 -10.06
CA ALA A 148 33.72 -10.65 -11.24
C ALA A 148 32.80 -10.64 -12.46
N ASP A 149 31.54 -11.00 -12.26
CA ASP A 149 30.50 -10.99 -13.32
C ASP A 149 30.18 -9.56 -13.74
N ALA A 150 30.08 -8.63 -12.77
CA ALA A 150 29.90 -7.21 -13.02
C ALA A 150 31.00 -6.64 -13.89
N ALA A 151 32.26 -6.92 -13.57
CA ALA A 151 33.42 -6.47 -14.36
C ALA A 151 33.36 -6.98 -15.81
N THR A 152 32.92 -8.21 -16.00
CA THR A 152 32.78 -8.84 -17.31
C THR A 152 31.58 -8.28 -18.08
N ALA A 153 30.42 -8.25 -17.45
CA ALA A 153 29.17 -7.84 -18.08
C ALA A 153 29.14 -6.35 -18.46
N THR A 154 29.81 -5.50 -17.67
CA THR A 154 29.88 -4.06 -17.93
C THR A 154 31.13 -3.63 -18.70
N ALA A 155 32.02 -4.57 -19.03
CA ALA A 155 33.36 -4.30 -19.59
C ALA A 155 34.18 -3.27 -18.78
N ASN A 156 33.96 -3.22 -17.47
CA ASN A 156 34.64 -2.30 -16.56
C ASN A 156 35.34 -3.07 -15.42
N PRO A 157 36.68 -3.24 -15.49
CA PRO A 157 37.45 -4.03 -14.53
C PRO A 157 37.42 -3.43 -13.11
N ARG A 158 37.14 -2.13 -12.96
CA ARG A 158 37.04 -1.45 -11.64
C ARG A 158 36.06 -2.12 -10.69
N TRP A 159 35.05 -2.81 -11.17
CA TRP A 159 34.11 -3.54 -10.31
C TRP A 159 34.77 -4.67 -9.51
N ARG A 160 35.98 -5.12 -9.87
CA ARG A 160 36.73 -6.09 -9.06
C ARG A 160 37.35 -5.49 -7.81
N ASP A 161 37.54 -4.16 -7.80
CA ASP A 161 38.15 -3.45 -6.67
C ASP A 161 37.09 -3.06 -5.59
N ILE A 162 35.80 -3.39 -5.81
CA ILE A 162 34.75 -3.10 -4.86
C ILE A 162 34.94 -3.87 -3.54
N THR A 163 34.77 -3.19 -2.41
CA THR A 163 35.02 -3.76 -1.09
C THR A 163 33.73 -3.85 -0.29
N LEU A 164 33.77 -4.58 0.84
CA LEU A 164 32.63 -4.69 1.77
C LEU A 164 32.16 -3.33 2.28
N THR A 165 33.00 -2.31 2.34
CA THR A 165 32.63 -0.94 2.74
C THR A 165 31.53 -0.37 1.83
N HIS A 166 31.46 -0.76 0.57
CA HIS A 166 30.42 -0.34 -0.35
C HIS A 166 29.03 -0.90 -0.03
N THR A 167 28.94 -1.92 0.82
CA THR A 167 27.63 -2.46 1.29
C THR A 167 27.09 -1.69 2.50
N ALA A 168 27.87 -0.73 3.05
CA ALA A 168 27.51 0.09 4.21
C ALA A 168 27.96 1.55 4.01
N LEU A 169 27.48 2.18 2.93
CA LEU A 169 27.89 3.53 2.50
C LEU A 169 27.65 4.62 3.54
N TRP A 170 26.58 4.49 4.32
CA TRP A 170 26.18 5.47 5.34
C TRP A 170 26.07 4.84 6.71
N SER A 171 26.62 5.50 7.71
CA SER A 171 26.45 5.17 9.13
C SER A 171 25.60 6.24 9.84
N PRO A 172 24.95 5.91 10.97
CA PRO A 172 24.20 6.91 11.76
C PRO A 172 25.05 8.09 12.22
N LEU A 173 26.37 7.92 12.38
CA LEU A 173 27.29 8.99 12.80
C LEU A 173 27.58 9.96 11.65
N HIS A 174 27.74 9.45 10.43
CA HIS A 174 28.15 10.24 9.26
C HIS A 174 26.95 10.72 8.44
N ALA A 175 25.87 9.96 8.43
CA ALA A 175 24.67 10.26 7.68
C ALA A 175 23.40 9.92 8.51
N PRO A 176 23.12 10.71 9.55
CA PRO A 176 21.95 10.46 10.39
C PRO A 176 20.68 10.49 9.55
N LYS A 177 19.83 9.50 9.73
CA LYS A 177 18.53 9.43 9.04
C LYS A 177 17.71 10.67 9.39
N GLN A 178 17.15 11.31 8.38
CA GLN A 178 16.16 12.35 8.63
C GLN A 178 14.98 11.72 9.39
N ARG A 179 14.49 12.40 10.43
CA ARG A 179 13.26 11.98 11.12
C ARG A 179 12.12 12.02 10.11
N ARG A 180 11.52 10.86 9.82
CA ARG A 180 10.29 10.83 9.06
C ARG A 180 9.24 11.58 9.86
N ARG A 181 8.62 12.60 9.26
CA ARG A 181 7.40 13.17 9.82
C ARG A 181 6.36 12.06 9.81
N GLU A 182 5.83 11.71 10.97
CA GLU A 182 4.64 10.88 11.04
C GLU A 182 3.55 11.59 10.22
N ARG A 183 3.18 11.00 9.10
CA ARG A 183 2.05 11.48 8.33
C ARG A 183 0.81 11.11 9.11
N GLU A 184 0.07 12.12 9.54
CA GLU A 184 -1.27 11.92 10.07
C GLU A 184 -2.09 11.13 9.04
N LEU A 185 -2.66 10.02 9.49
CA LEU A 185 -3.55 9.22 8.64
C LEU A 185 -4.83 10.00 8.45
N THR A 186 -5.11 10.36 7.22
CA THR A 186 -6.37 11.02 6.87
C THR A 186 -7.31 10.01 6.23
N TRP A 187 -8.55 10.00 6.70
CA TRP A 187 -9.67 9.25 6.12
C TRP A 187 -10.80 10.21 5.77
N TYR A 188 -11.76 9.75 4.99
CA TYR A 188 -12.96 10.51 4.72
C TYR A 188 -13.99 10.24 5.81
N ALA A 189 -14.61 11.29 6.35
CA ALA A 189 -15.81 11.12 7.17
C ALA A 189 -16.95 10.56 6.30
N THR A 190 -17.88 9.79 6.89
CA THR A 190 -19.00 9.19 6.15
C THR A 190 -19.80 10.22 5.36
N ALA A 191 -20.08 11.39 5.97
CA ALA A 191 -20.77 12.48 5.28
C ALA A 191 -19.99 13.05 4.10
N ASP A 192 -18.65 13.11 4.20
CA ASP A 192 -17.79 13.58 3.10
C ASP A 192 -17.80 12.57 1.95
N LEU A 193 -17.70 11.28 2.29
CA LEU A 193 -17.74 10.21 1.29
C LEU A 193 -19.09 10.19 0.56
N GLN A 194 -20.21 10.35 1.28
CA GLN A 194 -21.54 10.44 0.69
C GLN A 194 -21.66 11.63 -0.28
N ARG A 195 -21.13 12.80 0.08
CA ARG A 195 -21.09 13.95 -0.82
C ARG A 195 -20.24 13.71 -2.06
N MET A 196 -19.10 13.01 -1.92
CA MET A 196 -18.27 12.63 -3.07
C MET A 196 -18.99 11.66 -3.99
N LEU A 197 -19.75 10.69 -3.47
CA LEU A 197 -20.46 9.71 -4.27
C LEU A 197 -21.42 10.36 -5.29
N THR A 198 -22.09 11.45 -4.95
CA THR A 198 -23.00 12.16 -5.87
C THR A 198 -22.31 12.71 -7.12
N TYR A 199 -20.99 12.97 -7.05
CA TYR A 199 -20.22 13.46 -8.20
C TYR A 199 -19.73 12.36 -9.14
N LEU A 200 -19.83 11.07 -8.74
CA LEU A 200 -19.45 9.98 -9.64
C LEU A 200 -20.34 9.87 -10.86
N ASP A 201 -21.58 10.34 -10.78
CA ASP A 201 -22.48 10.44 -11.93
C ASP A 201 -21.93 11.38 -13.02
N VAL A 202 -21.22 12.45 -12.63
CA VAL A 202 -20.53 13.32 -13.57
C VAL A 202 -19.42 12.59 -14.30
N LEU A 203 -18.67 11.73 -13.57
CA LEU A 203 -17.61 10.94 -14.17
C LEU A 203 -18.15 9.89 -15.14
N ALA A 204 -19.28 9.26 -14.80
CA ALA A 204 -19.89 8.18 -15.55
C ALA A 204 -20.71 8.64 -16.75
N ALA A 205 -21.40 9.76 -16.65
CA ALA A 205 -22.30 10.25 -17.69
C ALA A 205 -21.56 10.52 -19.01
N PRO A 206 -22.22 10.30 -20.17
CA PRO A 206 -21.61 10.56 -21.48
C PRO A 206 -21.01 11.96 -21.57
N ALA A 207 -19.89 12.08 -22.30
CA ALA A 207 -19.16 13.33 -22.41
C ALA A 207 -20.06 14.47 -22.89
N GLY A 208 -20.08 15.58 -22.15
CA GLY A 208 -20.90 16.75 -22.44
C GLY A 208 -22.38 16.64 -22.06
N HIS A 209 -22.84 15.48 -21.57
CA HIS A 209 -24.21 15.33 -21.08
C HIS A 209 -24.41 16.13 -19.78
N LYS A 210 -25.56 16.79 -19.65
CA LYS A 210 -25.85 17.59 -18.44
C LYS A 210 -26.23 16.70 -17.28
N VAL A 211 -25.46 16.75 -16.20
CA VAL A 211 -25.73 16.06 -14.93
C VAL A 211 -26.17 17.12 -13.91
N VAL A 212 -27.33 16.90 -13.32
CA VAL A 212 -27.86 17.78 -12.27
C VAL A 212 -27.39 17.27 -10.92
N LEU A 213 -26.72 18.12 -10.17
CA LEU A 213 -26.21 17.79 -8.84
C LEU A 213 -26.92 18.65 -7.78
N THR A 214 -27.38 18.02 -6.72
CA THR A 214 -27.91 18.72 -5.54
C THR A 214 -26.83 18.77 -4.47
N LYS A 215 -26.37 19.97 -4.13
CA LYS A 215 -25.40 20.20 -3.05
C LYS A 215 -26.07 19.98 -1.68
N ALA A 216 -25.23 19.79 -0.64
CA ALA A 216 -25.71 19.57 0.73
C ALA A 216 -26.55 20.72 1.29
N ASP A 217 -26.40 21.93 0.77
CA ASP A 217 -27.18 23.14 1.09
C ASP A 217 -28.49 23.25 0.28
N GLY A 218 -28.82 22.22 -0.53
CA GLY A 218 -29.99 22.21 -1.41
C GLY A 218 -29.78 22.96 -2.74
N THR A 219 -28.63 23.58 -2.97
CA THR A 219 -28.32 24.28 -4.22
C THR A 219 -28.19 23.29 -5.37
N ILE A 220 -28.86 23.56 -6.47
CA ILE A 220 -28.79 22.75 -7.69
C ILE A 220 -27.69 23.34 -8.60
N THR A 221 -26.75 22.48 -9.00
CA THR A 221 -25.70 22.81 -9.98
C THR A 221 -25.75 21.82 -11.15
N VAL A 222 -25.26 22.25 -12.31
CA VAL A 222 -25.19 21.38 -13.51
C VAL A 222 -23.75 21.24 -13.91
N ALA A 223 -23.29 20.01 -14.04
CA ALA A 223 -21.98 19.66 -14.56
C ALA A 223 -22.08 18.93 -15.89
N ALA A 224 -21.03 19.00 -16.71
CA ALA A 224 -20.94 18.23 -17.95
C ALA A 224 -20.36 16.83 -17.64
N GLY A 225 -20.99 15.78 -18.12
CA GLY A 225 -20.50 14.41 -18.02
C GLY A 225 -19.11 14.26 -18.65
N LEU A 226 -18.26 13.42 -18.02
CA LEU A 226 -16.88 13.21 -18.43
C LEU A 226 -16.69 11.94 -19.30
N GLY A 227 -17.69 11.08 -19.43
CA GLY A 227 -17.70 9.92 -20.33
C GLY A 227 -16.81 8.77 -19.88
N ASP A 228 -16.57 8.60 -18.58
CA ASP A 228 -15.69 7.54 -18.07
C ASP A 228 -16.35 6.69 -16.96
N PRO A 229 -17.35 5.85 -17.31
CA PRO A 229 -18.03 5.00 -16.34
C PRO A 229 -17.10 3.96 -15.69
N GLN A 230 -16.05 3.52 -16.40
CA GLN A 230 -15.06 2.64 -15.80
C GLN A 230 -14.33 3.28 -14.61
N ALA A 231 -13.95 4.57 -14.73
CA ALA A 231 -13.27 5.27 -13.64
C ALA A 231 -14.18 5.43 -12.41
N ALA A 232 -15.47 5.68 -12.61
CA ALA A 232 -16.45 5.72 -11.53
C ALA A 232 -16.55 4.38 -10.81
N ARG A 233 -16.70 3.27 -11.54
CA ARG A 233 -16.76 1.92 -10.96
C ARG A 233 -15.47 1.49 -10.25
N ILE A 234 -14.30 1.84 -10.80
CA ILE A 234 -13.01 1.61 -10.14
C ILE A 234 -12.96 2.32 -8.78
N TRP A 235 -13.39 3.59 -8.75
CA TRP A 235 -13.40 4.38 -7.53
C TRP A 235 -14.36 3.81 -6.48
N LEU A 236 -15.58 3.40 -6.90
CA LEU A 236 -16.57 2.73 -6.05
C LEU A 236 -16.02 1.43 -5.46
N LEU A 237 -15.43 0.57 -6.29
CA LEU A 237 -14.82 -0.67 -5.81
C LEU A 237 -13.69 -0.40 -4.81
N GLN A 238 -12.89 0.66 -5.01
CA GLN A 238 -11.88 1.05 -4.03
C GLN A 238 -12.49 1.52 -2.72
N ALA A 239 -13.56 2.31 -2.77
CA ALA A 239 -14.25 2.79 -1.58
C ALA A 239 -14.86 1.64 -0.77
N LEU A 240 -15.57 0.74 -1.43
CA LEU A 240 -16.28 -0.38 -0.78
C LEU A 240 -15.33 -1.47 -0.27
N THR A 241 -14.23 -1.74 -0.98
CA THR A 241 -13.33 -2.86 -0.65
C THR A 241 -12.06 -2.45 0.08
N GLY A 242 -11.70 -1.16 0.08
CA GLY A 242 -10.40 -0.69 0.57
C GLY A 242 -9.20 -1.22 -0.24
N ARG A 243 -9.41 -1.79 -1.45
CA ARG A 243 -8.33 -2.29 -2.29
C ARG A 243 -7.51 -1.15 -2.87
N ARG A 244 -6.21 -1.43 -3.13
CA ARG A 244 -5.35 -0.45 -3.82
C ARG A 244 -5.83 -0.27 -5.26
N ALA A 245 -5.59 0.91 -5.83
CA ALA A 245 -5.94 1.18 -7.22
C ALA A 245 -5.36 0.13 -8.18
N SER A 246 -4.10 -0.28 -7.99
CA SER A 246 -3.46 -1.32 -8.80
C SER A 246 -4.17 -2.69 -8.68
N GLU A 247 -4.66 -3.04 -7.49
CA GLU A 247 -5.37 -4.30 -7.26
C GLU A 247 -6.72 -4.32 -8.00
N ILE A 248 -7.45 -3.19 -8.01
CA ILE A 248 -8.72 -3.06 -8.75
C ILE A 248 -8.48 -2.98 -10.27
N LEU A 249 -7.50 -2.20 -10.71
CA LEU A 249 -7.18 -2.06 -12.14
C LEU A 249 -6.75 -3.38 -12.79
N MET A 250 -6.14 -4.29 -12.02
CA MET A 250 -5.67 -5.59 -12.48
C MET A 250 -6.67 -6.73 -12.21
N LEU A 251 -7.93 -6.45 -11.87
CA LEU A 251 -8.95 -7.50 -11.78
C LEU A 251 -9.09 -8.21 -13.12
N ASP A 252 -9.11 -9.54 -13.06
CA ASP A 252 -9.49 -10.35 -14.21
C ASP A 252 -10.92 -9.99 -14.66
N HIS A 253 -11.27 -10.30 -15.90
CA HIS A 253 -12.61 -10.05 -16.44
C HIS A 253 -13.70 -10.75 -15.61
N ASP A 254 -13.42 -11.94 -15.13
CA ASP A 254 -14.30 -12.69 -14.23
C ASP A 254 -13.62 -12.94 -12.88
N PRO A 255 -13.70 -11.96 -11.95
CA PRO A 255 -12.99 -12.04 -10.69
C PRO A 255 -13.83 -12.68 -9.56
N LEU A 256 -15.12 -12.94 -9.79
CA LEU A 256 -16.03 -13.44 -8.78
C LEU A 256 -16.01 -14.97 -8.71
N GLN A 257 -16.02 -15.50 -7.51
CA GLN A 257 -16.15 -16.92 -7.24
C GLN A 257 -17.36 -17.17 -6.33
N ALA A 258 -18.21 -18.10 -6.75
CA ALA A 258 -19.32 -18.54 -5.92
C ALA A 258 -18.81 -19.21 -4.62
N ILE A 259 -19.56 -19.04 -3.55
CA ILE A 259 -19.32 -19.76 -2.30
C ILE A 259 -20.18 -21.02 -2.33
N PRO A 260 -19.62 -22.22 -2.18
CA PRO A 260 -20.41 -23.46 -2.16
C PRO A 260 -21.52 -23.39 -1.09
N GLY A 261 -22.74 -23.69 -1.48
CA GLY A 261 -23.91 -23.65 -0.60
C GLY A 261 -24.56 -22.26 -0.43
N GLN A 262 -24.03 -21.23 -1.07
CA GLN A 262 -24.68 -19.92 -1.20
C GLN A 262 -25.00 -19.68 -2.66
N GLU A 263 -26.14 -20.19 -3.11
CA GLU A 263 -26.70 -19.82 -4.40
C GLU A 263 -27.34 -18.44 -4.29
N ARG A 264 -27.28 -17.67 -5.39
CA ARG A 264 -27.93 -16.36 -5.46
C ARG A 264 -29.41 -16.51 -5.12
N PRO A 265 -29.95 -15.87 -4.09
CA PRO A 265 -31.35 -16.02 -3.74
C PRO A 265 -32.20 -15.53 -4.90
N THR A 266 -33.12 -16.37 -5.38
CA THR A 266 -34.12 -15.99 -6.40
C THR A 266 -35.23 -15.13 -5.78
N ASP A 267 -35.47 -15.28 -4.48
CA ASP A 267 -36.53 -14.62 -3.72
C ASP A 267 -36.07 -14.06 -2.35
N GLY A 268 -34.75 -13.88 -2.14
CA GLY A 268 -34.18 -13.39 -0.88
C GLY A 268 -33.83 -11.91 -0.93
N ASP A 269 -33.58 -11.34 0.26
CA ASP A 269 -33.04 -9.99 0.39
C ASP A 269 -31.70 -9.91 -0.35
N PRO A 270 -31.54 -9.05 -1.39
CA PRO A 270 -30.32 -8.94 -2.16
C PRO A 270 -29.11 -8.55 -1.28
N ASP A 271 -29.31 -7.95 -0.12
CA ASP A 271 -28.26 -7.55 0.80
C ASP A 271 -27.58 -8.73 1.52
N THR A 272 -28.16 -9.93 1.44
CA THR A 272 -27.60 -11.14 2.08
C THR A 272 -26.66 -11.96 1.20
N PHE A 273 -26.56 -11.65 -0.10
CA PHE A 273 -25.69 -12.38 -1.00
C PHE A 273 -24.22 -12.00 -0.81
N VAL A 274 -23.38 -13.04 -0.64
CA VAL A 274 -21.93 -12.89 -0.47
C VAL A 274 -21.21 -13.73 -1.52
N ALA A 275 -20.23 -13.15 -2.18
CA ALA A 275 -19.33 -13.83 -3.11
C ALA A 275 -17.87 -13.67 -2.66
N ARG A 276 -16.96 -14.42 -3.29
CA ARG A 276 -15.52 -14.20 -3.15
C ARG A 276 -15.01 -13.39 -4.32
N LEU A 277 -14.39 -12.25 -4.04
CA LEU A 277 -13.65 -11.46 -5.03
C LEU A 277 -12.19 -11.91 -5.02
N ARG A 278 -11.74 -12.48 -6.12
CA ARG A 278 -10.33 -12.80 -6.39
C ARG A 278 -9.64 -11.57 -6.95
N TYR A 279 -8.50 -11.20 -6.38
CA TYR A 279 -7.72 -10.05 -6.84
C TYR A 279 -6.23 -10.38 -6.89
N GLN A 280 -5.44 -9.56 -7.58
CA GLN A 280 -4.01 -9.77 -7.73
C GLN A 280 -3.26 -8.90 -6.72
N GLN A 281 -2.39 -9.53 -5.93
CA GLN A 281 -1.55 -8.83 -4.95
C GLN A 281 -0.08 -9.02 -5.31
N THR A 282 0.49 -8.03 -5.99
CA THR A 282 1.86 -8.07 -6.52
C THR A 282 2.98 -8.12 -5.46
N LYS A 283 2.65 -7.95 -4.19
CA LYS A 283 3.61 -7.94 -3.07
C LYS A 283 3.64 -9.22 -2.24
N VAL A 284 2.82 -10.21 -2.57
CA VAL A 284 2.73 -11.49 -1.85
C VAL A 284 2.87 -12.59 -2.87
N ASP A 285 3.85 -13.45 -2.67
CA ASP A 285 4.12 -14.57 -3.56
C ASP A 285 3.16 -15.73 -3.24
N ASP A 286 2.77 -16.50 -4.24
CA ASP A 286 2.18 -17.85 -4.25
C ASP A 286 0.68 -18.04 -3.96
N VAL A 287 -0.08 -17.05 -3.50
CA VAL A 287 -1.53 -17.24 -3.32
C VAL A 287 -2.30 -16.06 -3.92
N ILE A 288 -3.22 -16.38 -4.82
CA ILE A 288 -4.18 -15.38 -5.31
C ILE A 288 -5.17 -15.09 -4.17
N PRO A 289 -5.08 -13.93 -3.53
CA PRO A 289 -5.91 -13.64 -2.38
C PRO A 289 -7.37 -13.42 -2.79
N THR A 290 -8.27 -13.80 -1.89
CA THR A 290 -9.71 -13.56 -2.03
C THR A 290 -10.22 -12.79 -0.82
N ILE A 291 -11.25 -11.96 -1.04
CA ILE A 291 -12.04 -11.34 0.03
C ILE A 291 -13.52 -11.65 -0.18
N LEU A 292 -14.27 -11.68 0.91
CA LEU A 292 -15.72 -11.72 0.84
C LEU A 292 -16.25 -10.36 0.44
N VAL A 293 -17.23 -10.34 -0.46
CA VAL A 293 -17.87 -9.12 -0.98
C VAL A 293 -19.39 -9.29 -1.02
N GLU A 294 -20.06 -8.19 -0.74
CA GLU A 294 -21.51 -8.08 -0.69
C GLU A 294 -22.09 -7.84 -2.10
N GLN A 295 -23.42 -7.95 -2.23
CA GLN A 295 -24.17 -7.83 -3.49
C GLN A 295 -23.84 -6.53 -4.25
N ALA A 296 -23.70 -5.40 -3.57
CA ALA A 296 -23.38 -4.11 -4.20
C ALA A 296 -22.09 -4.17 -5.04
N ILE A 297 -21.07 -4.90 -4.55
CA ILE A 297 -19.81 -5.09 -5.29
C ILE A 297 -20.00 -6.02 -6.47
N VAL A 298 -20.80 -7.08 -6.29
CA VAL A 298 -21.15 -8.01 -7.37
C VAL A 298 -21.88 -7.28 -8.50
N ASP A 299 -22.81 -6.40 -8.18
CA ASP A 299 -23.57 -5.61 -9.15
C ASP A 299 -22.68 -4.67 -9.95
N ILE A 300 -21.75 -3.95 -9.29
CA ILE A 300 -20.79 -3.07 -9.97
C ILE A 300 -19.91 -3.87 -10.98
N ILE A 301 -19.46 -5.07 -10.58
CA ILE A 301 -18.65 -5.93 -11.44
C ILE A 301 -19.47 -6.44 -12.64
N THR A 302 -20.69 -6.90 -12.38
CA THR A 302 -21.61 -7.40 -13.43
C THR A 302 -22.00 -6.29 -14.40
N GLU A 303 -22.24 -5.09 -13.89
CA GLU A 303 -22.51 -3.92 -14.73
C GLU A 303 -21.31 -3.56 -15.60
N GLN A 304 -20.07 -3.64 -15.05
CA GLN A 304 -18.86 -3.40 -15.81
C GLN A 304 -18.66 -4.46 -16.92
N GLN A 305 -18.91 -5.73 -16.63
CA GLN A 305 -18.86 -6.81 -17.62
C GLN A 305 -19.88 -6.60 -18.76
N SER A 306 -21.11 -6.23 -18.40
CA SER A 306 -22.18 -5.93 -19.35
C SER A 306 -21.85 -4.72 -20.22
N TRP A 307 -21.27 -3.68 -19.62
CA TRP A 307 -20.81 -2.50 -20.34
C TRP A 307 -19.68 -2.82 -21.32
N LEU A 308 -18.71 -3.67 -20.93
CA LEU A 308 -17.65 -4.13 -21.85
C LEU A 308 -18.21 -4.90 -23.02
N LYS A 309 -19.15 -5.83 -22.78
CA LYS A 309 -19.79 -6.62 -23.81
C LYS A 309 -20.56 -5.77 -24.81
N THR A 310 -21.21 -4.72 -24.33
CA THR A 310 -21.97 -3.78 -25.20
C THR A 310 -21.04 -2.84 -25.96
N THR A 311 -20.00 -2.33 -25.31
CA THR A 311 -19.11 -1.32 -25.90
C THR A 311 -18.08 -1.94 -26.84
N TYR A 312 -17.63 -3.18 -26.55
CA TYR A 312 -16.61 -3.90 -27.30
C TYR A 312 -17.03 -5.35 -27.58
N PRO A 313 -18.07 -5.58 -28.40
CA PRO A 313 -18.69 -6.91 -28.58
C PRO A 313 -17.73 -7.99 -29.11
N ASP A 314 -16.74 -7.60 -29.91
CA ASP A 314 -15.77 -8.51 -30.54
C ASP A 314 -14.52 -8.75 -29.67
N LEU A 315 -14.50 -8.20 -28.44
CA LEU A 315 -13.33 -8.28 -27.55
C LEU A 315 -13.50 -9.43 -26.55
N ALA A 316 -12.47 -10.28 -26.42
CA ALA A 316 -12.34 -11.25 -25.33
C ALA A 316 -11.34 -10.71 -24.28
N PRO A 317 -11.80 -9.91 -23.32
CA PRO A 317 -10.90 -9.21 -22.40
C PRO A 317 -10.38 -10.17 -21.32
N ARG A 318 -9.08 -10.08 -21.03
CA ARG A 318 -8.47 -10.69 -19.85
C ARG A 318 -8.81 -9.89 -18.57
N TYR A 319 -8.85 -8.57 -18.69
CA TYR A 319 -9.05 -7.65 -17.58
C TYR A 319 -10.43 -7.01 -17.58
N LEU A 320 -10.94 -6.74 -16.37
CA LEU A 320 -12.24 -6.09 -16.15
C LEU A 320 -12.22 -4.61 -16.54
N PHE A 321 -11.07 -3.92 -16.38
CA PHE A 321 -10.91 -2.51 -16.69
C PHE A 321 -9.87 -2.28 -17.77
N LEU A 322 -10.27 -1.65 -18.86
CA LEU A 322 -9.46 -1.48 -20.07
C LEU A 322 -9.11 -0.02 -20.33
N GLY A 323 -8.05 0.20 -21.10
CA GLY A 323 -7.68 1.53 -21.56
C GLY A 323 -8.78 2.17 -22.42
N VAL A 324 -9.04 3.46 -22.22
CA VAL A 324 -10.11 4.19 -22.93
C VAL A 324 -9.75 4.39 -24.41
N LYS A 325 -8.52 4.80 -24.73
CA LYS A 325 -8.07 5.07 -26.09
C LYS A 325 -7.57 3.84 -26.85
N ASN A 326 -6.93 2.92 -26.11
CA ASN A 326 -6.39 1.69 -26.65
C ASN A 326 -6.65 0.56 -25.67
N GLN A 327 -7.46 -0.40 -26.08
CA GLN A 327 -7.85 -1.55 -25.26
C GLN A 327 -6.85 -2.71 -25.33
N HIS A 328 -5.81 -2.59 -26.17
CA HIS A 328 -4.77 -3.63 -26.33
C HIS A 328 -5.36 -5.05 -26.50
N ARG A 329 -6.46 -5.18 -27.26
CA ARG A 329 -7.22 -6.41 -27.41
C ARG A 329 -7.67 -7.06 -26.10
N GLY A 330 -7.86 -6.25 -25.05
CA GLY A 330 -8.25 -6.73 -23.72
C GLY A 330 -7.13 -7.39 -22.90
N GLN A 331 -5.90 -7.44 -23.42
CA GLN A 331 -4.78 -8.16 -22.82
C GLN A 331 -3.93 -7.31 -21.86
N GLN A 332 -4.27 -6.05 -21.69
CA GLN A 332 -3.61 -5.15 -20.74
C GLN A 332 -4.62 -4.42 -19.89
N PRO A 333 -4.37 -4.27 -18.57
CA PRO A 333 -5.27 -3.55 -17.70
C PRO A 333 -5.21 -2.05 -17.99
N ARG A 334 -6.20 -1.31 -17.52
CA ARG A 334 -6.19 0.15 -17.55
C ARG A 334 -5.00 0.69 -16.76
N SER A 335 -4.28 1.63 -17.35
CA SER A 335 -3.15 2.30 -16.70
C SER A 335 -3.62 3.18 -15.53
N TYR A 336 -2.86 3.16 -14.42
CA TYR A 336 -3.12 4.04 -13.28
C TYR A 336 -3.08 5.53 -13.67
N ASN A 337 -2.19 5.90 -14.58
CA ASN A 337 -2.08 7.29 -15.03
C ASN A 337 -3.35 7.76 -15.76
N THR A 338 -3.93 6.92 -16.63
CA THR A 338 -5.19 7.26 -17.31
C THR A 338 -6.37 7.34 -16.33
N TYR A 339 -6.43 6.44 -15.36
CA TYR A 339 -7.42 6.50 -14.28
C TYR A 339 -7.28 7.79 -13.45
N ARG A 340 -6.06 8.09 -12.99
CA ARG A 340 -5.78 9.30 -12.21
C ARG A 340 -6.12 10.58 -12.98
N THR A 341 -5.87 10.61 -14.31
CA THR A 341 -6.24 11.75 -15.16
C THR A 341 -7.74 11.96 -15.20
N SER A 342 -8.54 10.90 -15.27
CA SER A 342 -10.01 11.01 -15.23
C SER A 342 -10.49 11.54 -13.88
N LEU A 343 -9.91 11.07 -12.77
CA LEU A 343 -10.21 11.62 -11.44
C LEU A 343 -9.78 13.08 -11.28
N ALA A 344 -8.64 13.50 -11.85
CA ALA A 344 -8.19 14.87 -11.81
C ALA A 344 -9.18 15.81 -12.51
N LYS A 345 -9.72 15.38 -13.66
CA LYS A 345 -10.79 16.14 -14.33
C LYS A 345 -12.04 16.27 -13.44
N LEU A 346 -12.38 15.24 -12.70
CA LEU A 346 -13.49 15.32 -11.75
C LEU A 346 -13.16 16.27 -10.59
N ASP A 347 -11.91 16.22 -10.07
CA ASP A 347 -11.43 17.16 -9.04
C ASP A 347 -11.52 18.63 -9.50
N ASP A 348 -11.40 18.90 -10.81
CA ASP A 348 -11.53 20.24 -11.39
C ASP A 348 -13.00 20.68 -11.56
N CYS A 349 -13.97 19.76 -11.45
CA CYS A 349 -15.40 20.03 -11.60
C CYS A 349 -16.11 20.41 -10.29
N HIS A 350 -15.42 20.39 -9.15
CA HIS A 350 -16.03 20.65 -7.85
C HIS A 350 -15.08 21.40 -6.91
N ASP A 351 -15.69 21.99 -5.89
CA ASP A 351 -15.05 22.73 -4.80
C ASP A 351 -15.33 22.10 -3.42
N LEU A 352 -15.57 20.78 -3.38
CA LEU A 352 -15.87 20.06 -2.15
C LEU A 352 -14.74 20.20 -1.12
N THR A 353 -15.13 20.53 0.11
CA THR A 353 -14.24 20.61 1.26
C THR A 353 -14.77 19.77 2.42
N ASP A 354 -13.88 19.29 3.28
CA ASP A 354 -14.24 18.66 4.54
C ASP A 354 -14.71 19.70 5.59
N SER A 355 -15.08 19.23 6.77
CA SER A 355 -15.51 20.09 7.89
C SER A 355 -14.43 21.07 8.38
N ALA A 356 -13.15 20.82 8.07
CA ALA A 356 -12.02 21.71 8.37
C ALA A 356 -11.65 22.64 7.21
N GLY A 357 -12.46 22.69 6.13
CA GLY A 357 -12.21 23.51 4.93
C GLY A 357 -11.11 22.96 4.02
N ARG A 358 -10.62 21.74 4.23
CA ARG A 358 -9.59 21.13 3.38
C ARG A 358 -10.23 20.52 2.13
N PRO A 359 -9.62 20.65 0.94
CA PRO A 359 -10.18 20.11 -0.30
C PRO A 359 -10.34 18.59 -0.23
N LEU A 360 -11.52 18.10 -0.61
CA LEU A 360 -11.75 16.67 -0.88
C LEU A 360 -11.30 16.39 -2.32
N ARG A 361 -10.47 15.36 -2.52
CA ARG A 361 -9.89 15.01 -3.83
C ARG A 361 -10.14 13.56 -4.17
N PHE A 362 -10.75 13.29 -5.33
CA PHE A 362 -10.95 11.94 -5.87
C PHE A 362 -9.62 11.26 -6.21
N THR A 363 -8.61 12.05 -6.59
CA THR A 363 -7.25 11.56 -6.87
C THR A 363 -6.53 10.99 -5.64
N GLN A 364 -7.00 11.26 -4.42
CA GLN A 364 -6.44 10.71 -3.18
C GLN A 364 -6.98 9.30 -2.88
N THR A 365 -6.90 8.40 -3.85
CA THR A 365 -7.51 7.06 -3.78
C THR A 365 -7.00 6.20 -2.63
N HIS A 366 -5.76 6.41 -2.14
CA HIS A 366 -5.24 5.68 -0.99
C HIS A 366 -5.96 6.02 0.32
N ARG A 367 -6.55 7.22 0.40
CA ARG A 367 -7.38 7.67 1.51
C ARG A 367 -8.66 6.82 1.65
N LEU A 368 -9.23 6.30 0.56
CA LEU A 368 -10.36 5.36 0.58
C LEU A 368 -10.03 4.09 1.36
N ARG A 369 -8.81 3.56 1.18
CA ARG A 369 -8.35 2.40 1.93
C ARG A 369 -8.22 2.69 3.43
N HIS A 370 -7.76 3.90 3.78
CA HIS A 370 -7.72 4.34 5.18
C HIS A 370 -9.13 4.45 5.75
N THR A 371 -10.07 5.01 4.98
CA THR A 371 -11.50 5.10 5.35
C THR A 371 -12.06 3.72 5.64
N ARG A 372 -11.95 2.77 4.70
CA ARG A 372 -12.49 1.42 4.89
C ARG A 372 -11.84 0.67 6.06
N ALA A 373 -10.53 0.83 6.26
CA ALA A 373 -9.85 0.25 7.41
C ALA A 373 -10.38 0.78 8.74
N THR A 374 -10.58 2.10 8.83
CA THR A 374 -11.11 2.77 10.02
C THR A 374 -12.57 2.38 10.28
N GLU A 375 -13.41 2.32 9.24
CA GLU A 375 -14.79 1.85 9.33
C GLU A 375 -14.86 0.43 9.91
N LEU A 376 -14.16 -0.54 9.30
CA LEU A 376 -14.16 -1.93 9.77
C LEU A 376 -13.73 -2.06 11.24
N LEU A 377 -12.74 -1.29 11.66
CA LEU A 377 -12.30 -1.30 13.05
C LEU A 377 -13.34 -0.65 13.98
N ASN A 378 -13.98 0.45 13.56
CA ASN A 378 -15.04 1.11 14.32
C ASN A 378 -16.29 0.22 14.44
N ASP A 379 -16.58 -0.60 13.43
CA ASP A 379 -17.65 -1.59 13.43
C ASP A 379 -17.32 -2.83 14.30
N GLY A 380 -16.17 -2.82 14.99
CA GLY A 380 -15.76 -3.88 15.91
C GLY A 380 -15.15 -5.11 15.24
N VAL A 381 -14.81 -5.03 13.94
CA VAL A 381 -14.11 -6.14 13.26
C VAL A 381 -12.74 -6.35 13.90
N PRO A 382 -12.39 -7.58 14.35
CA PRO A 382 -11.11 -7.84 15.00
C PRO A 382 -9.91 -7.41 14.16
N PHE A 383 -8.92 -6.83 14.81
CA PHE A 383 -7.72 -6.26 14.18
C PHE A 383 -7.02 -7.22 13.19
N HIS A 384 -6.86 -8.49 13.56
CA HIS A 384 -6.23 -9.50 12.69
C HIS A 384 -7.08 -9.83 11.45
N VAL A 385 -8.41 -9.72 11.56
CA VAL A 385 -9.32 -9.89 10.42
C VAL A 385 -9.18 -8.72 9.47
N VAL A 386 -9.14 -7.47 9.97
CA VAL A 386 -8.89 -6.27 9.16
C VAL A 386 -7.52 -6.33 8.51
N GLN A 387 -6.48 -6.76 9.25
CA GLN A 387 -5.14 -6.98 8.70
C GLN A 387 -5.17 -7.94 7.52
N ARG A 388 -5.80 -9.09 7.67
CA ARG A 388 -5.95 -10.10 6.62
C ARG A 388 -6.81 -9.61 5.47
N TYR A 389 -7.95 -8.98 5.77
CA TYR A 389 -8.85 -8.39 4.77
C TYR A 389 -8.12 -7.38 3.89
N LEU A 390 -7.33 -6.49 4.46
CA LEU A 390 -6.55 -5.51 3.72
C LEU A 390 -5.29 -6.10 3.05
N GLY A 391 -4.84 -7.30 3.42
CA GLY A 391 -3.62 -7.91 2.92
C GLY A 391 -2.35 -7.18 3.40
N HIS A 392 -2.32 -6.80 4.67
CA HIS A 392 -1.13 -6.20 5.28
C HIS A 392 -0.14 -7.28 5.72
N LYS A 393 1.12 -7.16 5.27
CA LYS A 393 2.19 -8.11 5.63
C LYS A 393 2.60 -7.99 7.10
N SER A 394 2.52 -6.81 7.69
CA SER A 394 2.89 -6.61 9.09
C SER A 394 1.75 -5.97 9.90
N PRO A 395 1.65 -6.32 11.19
CA PRO A 395 0.68 -5.71 12.11
C PRO A 395 0.82 -4.19 12.20
N GLU A 396 2.04 -3.64 12.12
CA GLU A 396 2.28 -2.20 12.20
C GLU A 396 1.55 -1.42 11.09
N MET A 397 1.37 -2.03 9.92
CA MET A 397 0.60 -1.39 8.84
C MET A 397 -0.87 -1.19 9.22
N THR A 398 -1.44 -2.07 10.04
CA THR A 398 -2.82 -1.97 10.54
C THR A 398 -2.87 -1.18 11.85
N ALA A 399 -1.84 -1.26 12.69
CA ALA A 399 -1.75 -0.52 13.96
C ALA A 399 -1.86 1.00 13.79
N ARG A 400 -1.47 1.53 12.64
CA ARG A 400 -1.68 2.95 12.29
C ARG A 400 -3.14 3.38 12.34
N TYR A 401 -4.08 2.47 12.05
CA TYR A 401 -5.52 2.74 12.12
C TYR A 401 -6.05 2.59 13.54
N ALA A 402 -5.43 1.74 14.35
CA ALA A 402 -5.82 1.55 15.75
C ALA A 402 -5.51 2.78 16.61
N ALA A 403 -4.52 3.59 16.26
CA ALA A 403 -4.26 4.87 16.94
C ALA A 403 -5.45 5.84 16.81
N THR A 404 -6.26 5.71 15.76
CA THR A 404 -7.50 6.49 15.55
C THR A 404 -8.64 6.01 16.43
N LEU A 405 -8.57 4.76 16.90
CA LEU A 405 -9.55 4.15 17.80
C LEU A 405 -9.38 4.59 19.26
N ALA A 406 -8.32 5.33 19.62
CA ALA A 406 -8.08 5.68 21.02
C ALA A 406 -9.32 6.36 21.66
N ALA A 407 -9.96 7.29 20.96
CA ALA A 407 -11.19 7.94 21.44
C ALA A 407 -12.41 6.99 21.46
N THR A 408 -12.51 6.08 20.48
CA THR A 408 -13.61 5.09 20.44
C THR A 408 -13.35 3.97 21.44
N ALA A 409 -12.11 3.53 21.58
CA ALA A 409 -11.71 2.53 22.58
C ALA A 409 -11.89 3.04 23.99
N GLU A 410 -11.60 4.32 24.25
CA GLU A 410 -11.87 4.97 25.52
C GLU A 410 -13.37 4.99 25.83
N ALA A 411 -14.21 5.37 24.85
CA ALA A 411 -15.65 5.36 25.00
C ALA A 411 -16.22 3.94 25.20
N GLU A 412 -15.71 2.95 24.47
CA GLU A 412 -16.13 1.54 24.61
C GLU A 412 -15.61 0.94 25.93
N PHE A 413 -14.37 1.23 26.33
CA PHE A 413 -13.82 0.79 27.61
C PHE A 413 -14.61 1.35 28.79
N LEU A 414 -15.03 2.62 28.72
CA LEU A 414 -15.86 3.26 29.74
C LEU A 414 -17.29 2.70 29.79
N LYS A 415 -17.82 2.12 28.71
CA LYS A 415 -19.11 1.43 28.70
C LYS A 415 -19.09 0.12 29.50
N HIS A 416 -17.94 -0.55 29.60
CA HIS A 416 -17.82 -1.81 30.33
C HIS A 416 -17.34 -1.55 31.76
N LYS A 417 -18.27 -1.61 32.69
CA LYS A 417 -17.98 -1.50 34.10
C LYS A 417 -17.01 -2.61 34.55
N LYS A 418 -15.81 -2.24 35.00
CA LYS A 418 -14.80 -3.19 35.47
C LYS A 418 -14.90 -3.36 36.98
N ILE A 419 -14.88 -4.60 37.42
CA ILE A 419 -14.98 -4.99 38.85
C ILE A 419 -13.62 -5.57 39.27
N GLY A 420 -13.08 -5.05 40.36
CA GLY A 420 -11.84 -5.58 40.94
C GLY A 420 -12.06 -6.89 41.69
N ALA A 421 -10.95 -7.54 42.06
CA ALA A 421 -10.96 -8.80 42.82
C ALA A 421 -11.73 -8.71 44.17
N ASN A 422 -11.90 -7.51 44.72
CA ASN A 422 -12.67 -7.22 45.93
C ASN A 422 -14.14 -6.90 45.67
N GLY A 423 -14.63 -7.04 44.42
CA GLY A 423 -16.03 -6.76 44.05
C GLY A 423 -16.38 -5.29 43.94
N THR A 424 -15.43 -4.37 44.03
CA THR A 424 -15.66 -2.93 43.88
C THR A 424 -15.42 -2.43 42.46
N ASP A 425 -16.13 -1.38 42.07
CA ASP A 425 -15.90 -0.71 40.79
C ASP A 425 -14.47 -0.13 40.71
N ILE A 426 -13.78 -0.39 39.61
CA ILE A 426 -12.46 0.19 39.35
C ILE A 426 -12.64 1.46 38.51
N SER A 427 -12.17 2.57 39.03
CA SER A 427 -11.97 3.81 38.27
C SER A 427 -10.54 3.83 37.73
N ILE A 428 -10.39 3.85 36.40
CA ILE A 428 -9.10 3.87 35.71
C ILE A 428 -8.89 5.28 35.16
N SER A 429 -7.68 5.82 35.35
CA SER A 429 -7.37 7.14 34.81
C SER A 429 -7.23 7.11 33.27
N PRO A 430 -7.53 8.22 32.55
CA PRO A 430 -7.38 8.28 31.10
C PRO A 430 -5.94 8.00 30.62
N SER A 431 -4.92 8.35 31.41
CA SER A 431 -3.52 8.05 31.11
C SER A 431 -3.24 6.54 31.15
N ASP A 432 -3.81 5.84 32.13
CA ASP A 432 -3.64 4.40 32.26
C ASP A 432 -4.38 3.64 31.14
N ILE A 433 -5.52 4.17 30.69
CA ILE A 433 -6.26 3.65 29.53
C ILE A 433 -5.41 3.77 28.25
N TYR A 434 -4.75 4.91 28.04
CA TYR A 434 -3.87 5.12 26.89
C TYR A 434 -2.68 4.14 26.91
N GLU A 435 -2.06 3.93 28.06
CA GLU A 435 -0.98 2.96 28.22
C GLU A 435 -1.46 1.53 28.04
N MET A 436 -2.71 1.21 28.40
CA MET A 436 -3.32 -0.09 28.19
C MET A 436 -3.69 -0.36 26.73
N THR A 437 -4.06 0.64 25.94
CA THR A 437 -4.28 0.49 24.49
C THR A 437 -2.99 0.19 23.71
N GLN A 438 -1.82 0.48 24.29
CA GLN A 438 -0.52 0.04 23.78
C GLN A 438 -0.23 -1.45 24.09
N LEU A 439 -1.10 -2.13 24.82
CA LEU A 439 -0.97 -3.55 25.19
C LEU A 439 -1.15 -4.55 24.02
N GLY A 440 -1.49 -4.13 22.81
CA GLY A 440 -1.51 -4.98 21.61
C GLY A 440 -0.17 -5.68 21.30
N ALA A 441 0.90 -5.36 22.03
CA ALA A 441 2.20 -6.01 21.96
C ALA A 441 2.45 -7.03 23.10
N ARG A 442 1.53 -7.22 24.04
CA ARG A 442 1.75 -8.07 25.22
C ARG A 442 0.67 -9.12 25.39
N THR A 443 0.88 -10.26 24.78
CA THR A 443 0.04 -11.48 24.95
C THR A 443 0.14 -12.10 26.35
N ASP A 444 1.13 -11.71 27.17
CA ASP A 444 1.39 -12.24 28.50
C ASP A 444 0.48 -11.69 29.62
N ARG A 445 -0.45 -10.78 29.29
CA ARG A 445 -1.35 -10.14 30.27
C ARG A 445 -2.85 -10.32 29.98
N ILE A 446 -3.18 -11.11 28.99
CA ILE A 446 -4.55 -11.58 28.74
C ILE A 446 -4.74 -12.83 29.59
N LEU A 447 -5.62 -12.76 30.57
CA LEU A 447 -5.95 -13.88 31.44
C LEU A 447 -7.25 -14.52 30.95
N PRO A 448 -7.41 -15.86 31.07
CA PRO A 448 -8.66 -16.52 30.65
C PRO A 448 -9.92 -15.96 31.33
N ASN A 449 -9.78 -15.48 32.55
CA ASN A 449 -10.87 -15.04 33.43
C ASN A 449 -10.89 -13.53 33.71
N GLY A 450 -10.08 -12.74 32.98
CA GLY A 450 -10.02 -11.30 33.16
C GLY A 450 -8.83 -10.63 32.49
N VAL A 451 -8.51 -9.42 32.92
CA VAL A 451 -7.40 -8.61 32.41
C VAL A 451 -6.50 -8.11 33.54
N CYS A 452 -5.22 -7.97 33.28
CA CYS A 452 -4.25 -7.42 34.20
C CYS A 452 -4.07 -5.92 33.96
N LEU A 453 -4.40 -5.08 34.94
CA LEU A 453 -4.29 -3.61 34.91
C LEU A 453 -2.92 -3.11 35.42
N LEU A 454 -1.93 -3.97 35.64
CA LEU A 454 -0.60 -3.54 36.05
C LEU A 454 0.06 -2.72 34.92
N PRO A 455 0.57 -1.52 35.18
CA PRO A 455 1.23 -0.70 34.18
C PRO A 455 2.30 -1.47 33.38
N PRO A 456 2.45 -1.25 32.06
CA PRO A 456 3.33 -2.04 31.19
C PRO A 456 4.79 -2.10 31.62
N LEU A 457 5.28 -1.04 32.26
CA LEU A 457 6.67 -0.91 32.71
C LEU A 457 6.92 -1.50 34.11
N LYS A 458 5.87 -1.96 34.81
CA LYS A 458 6.03 -2.55 36.15
C LYS A 458 6.14 -4.08 36.05
N HIS A 459 7.03 -4.65 36.83
CA HIS A 459 7.18 -6.08 36.95
C HIS A 459 6.06 -6.66 37.84
N CYS A 460 5.49 -7.80 37.44
CA CYS A 460 4.51 -8.52 38.23
C CYS A 460 5.20 -9.34 39.32
N ASP A 461 4.91 -9.06 40.58
CA ASP A 461 5.43 -9.77 41.75
C ASP A 461 4.51 -10.90 42.24
N LYS A 462 3.31 -11.07 41.64
CA LYS A 462 2.28 -12.03 42.04
C LYS A 462 2.30 -13.36 41.27
N GLY A 463 3.07 -13.45 40.20
CA GLY A 463 3.09 -14.65 39.33
C GLY A 463 1.68 -14.96 38.79
N ASN A 464 1.12 -16.14 39.13
CA ASN A 464 -0.21 -16.60 38.69
C ASN A 464 -1.31 -16.34 39.73
N ALA A 465 -1.06 -15.66 40.84
CA ALA A 465 -2.04 -15.37 41.87
C ALA A 465 -2.93 -14.16 41.54
N CYS A 466 -3.48 -14.11 40.32
CA CYS A 466 -4.19 -12.94 39.79
C CYS A 466 -5.50 -12.66 40.53
N LEU A 467 -6.26 -13.67 40.95
CA LEU A 467 -7.56 -13.49 41.62
C LEU A 467 -7.49 -12.74 42.96
N GLY A 468 -6.34 -12.75 43.63
CA GLY A 468 -6.08 -11.97 44.84
C GLY A 468 -5.30 -10.69 44.59
N CYS A 469 -5.11 -10.27 43.36
CA CYS A 469 -4.27 -9.13 42.96
C CYS A 469 -5.12 -7.86 42.78
N GLY A 470 -4.66 -6.74 43.37
CA GLY A 470 -5.33 -5.44 43.19
C GLY A 470 -5.31 -4.87 41.76
N HIS A 471 -4.49 -5.46 40.88
CA HIS A 471 -4.45 -5.12 39.44
C HIS A 471 -5.25 -6.07 38.56
N PHE A 472 -5.92 -7.07 39.13
CA PHE A 472 -6.82 -7.95 38.37
C PHE A 472 -8.20 -7.31 38.23
N ALA A 473 -8.73 -7.32 37.03
CA ALA A 473 -10.09 -6.86 36.71
C ALA A 473 -10.79 -7.88 35.83
N THR A 474 -12.10 -7.99 36.00
CA THR A 474 -12.96 -8.85 35.19
C THR A 474 -14.28 -8.16 34.87
N ASP A 475 -15.03 -8.72 33.94
CA ASP A 475 -16.37 -8.26 33.60
C ASP A 475 -17.25 -9.46 33.20
N ALA A 476 -18.51 -9.16 32.83
CA ALA A 476 -19.48 -10.20 32.50
C ALA A 476 -19.11 -11.10 31.31
N THR A 477 -18.17 -10.70 30.46
CA THR A 477 -17.70 -11.51 29.33
C THR A 477 -16.88 -12.73 29.76
N HIS A 478 -16.32 -12.70 30.98
CA HIS A 478 -15.53 -13.81 31.56
C HIS A 478 -16.32 -14.67 32.54
N LEU A 479 -17.63 -14.51 32.58
CA LEU A 479 -18.46 -15.16 33.58
C LEU A 479 -18.47 -16.69 33.49
N ASP A 480 -18.40 -17.23 32.29
CA ASP A 480 -18.42 -18.68 32.08
C ASP A 480 -17.08 -19.32 32.50
N GLU A 481 -15.95 -18.68 32.22
CA GLU A 481 -14.62 -19.10 32.69
C GLU A 481 -14.51 -19.02 34.21
N LEU A 482 -15.08 -17.97 34.84
CA LEU A 482 -15.09 -17.84 36.29
C LEU A 482 -15.96 -18.92 36.95
N ARG A 483 -17.10 -19.28 36.39
CA ARG A 483 -17.97 -20.37 36.87
C ARG A 483 -17.28 -21.73 36.75
N GLN A 484 -16.60 -21.96 35.61
CA GLN A 484 -15.85 -23.20 35.40
C GLN A 484 -14.67 -23.33 36.39
N GLN A 485 -13.96 -22.23 36.62
CA GLN A 485 -12.87 -22.21 37.60
C GLN A 485 -13.38 -22.43 39.05
N HIS A 486 -14.52 -21.82 39.39
CA HIS A 486 -15.15 -22.05 40.69
C HIS A 486 -15.51 -23.52 40.90
N ALA A 487 -16.19 -24.13 39.93
CA ALA A 487 -16.59 -25.53 39.99
C ALA A 487 -15.35 -26.50 40.11
N ALA A 488 -14.26 -26.18 39.32
CA ALA A 488 -13.03 -26.94 39.41
C ALA A 488 -12.34 -26.79 40.78
N THR A 489 -12.40 -25.61 41.39
CA THR A 489 -11.85 -25.36 42.71
C THR A 489 -12.62 -26.08 43.82
N GLU A 490 -13.97 -26.05 43.75
CA GLU A 490 -14.82 -26.82 44.66
C GLU A 490 -14.54 -28.33 44.60
N ALA A 491 -14.36 -28.88 43.37
CA ALA A 491 -14.03 -30.30 43.18
C ALA A 491 -12.65 -30.67 43.72
N LEU A 492 -11.72 -29.73 43.86
CA LEU A 492 -10.41 -29.94 44.45
C LEU A 492 -10.42 -29.89 45.99
N LEU A 493 -11.44 -29.22 46.57
CA LEU A 493 -11.59 -29.04 48.02
C LEU A 493 -12.46 -30.15 48.66
N ALA A 494 -13.18 -30.89 47.82
CA ALA A 494 -14.01 -32.02 48.22
C ALA A 494 -13.19 -33.34 48.22
#